data_1c9704d62af57dc8633a818b86f86e99
#
_entry.id   1c9704d62af57dc8633a818b86f86e99
#
_cell.length_a   1.000
_cell.length_b   1.000
_cell.length_c   1.000
_cell.angle_alpha   90.00
_cell.angle_beta   90.00
_cell.angle_gamma   90.00
#
_symmetry.space_group_name_H-M   'P 1'
#
loop_
_entity.id
_entity.type
_entity.pdbx_description
1 polymer ?
#
loop_
_entity_poly.entity_id
_entity_poly.type
_entity_poly.pdbx_seq_one_letter_code
_entity_poly.pdbx_strand_id
1 'polypeptide(L)'
;MEELPAVISTHGLTKRYRGGQLAVDGLDLTVPRGSVFGFLGPNGSGKTTTIRMLMGLIEPTSGTARVLGEPMPRAVRTVLPRVGALIEGPALYGFLSGRDNLLRYDSADPTADPRTRRARVGEALDRVGLAAAASKKARAYSLGMKQRLGLAAALLRPRDLLVLDEPTNGLDPQGMREIRSLVRSLAADGTTVFLSSHLLDEIEQVCTHAAVMSRGRLITQGPVDALAARSRLAVTTPDTADTVRVLKELGVTDLETTADGKVTGDLPPDPVPDLADLNAALVAAGIRVRGFGLERASLEDAFLALTGEGFDVAG
;
A
#
# COMPACT_ATOMS: atom_id res chain seq x y z
N MET A 1 16.30 9.18 -16.13
CA MET A 1 16.08 8.86 -14.69
C MET A 1 16.78 7.54 -14.46
N GLU A 2 17.79 7.51 -13.60
CA GLU A 2 18.44 6.27 -13.18
C GLU A 2 17.41 5.43 -12.42
N GLU A 3 17.13 4.22 -12.88
CA GLU A 3 16.23 3.30 -12.15
C GLU A 3 16.87 2.99 -10.80
N LEU A 4 16.18 3.34 -9.72
CA LEU A 4 16.60 2.98 -8.37
C LEU A 4 16.71 1.46 -8.26
N PRO A 5 17.80 0.91 -7.69
CA PRO A 5 17.99 -0.52 -7.59
C PRO A 5 16.83 -1.17 -6.82
N ALA A 6 16.27 -2.25 -7.34
CA ALA A 6 15.16 -2.97 -6.72
C ALA A 6 15.57 -3.59 -5.38
N VAL A 7 14.75 -3.37 -4.36
CA VAL A 7 14.91 -4.00 -3.02
C VAL A 7 14.24 -5.37 -2.98
N ILE A 8 13.14 -5.53 -3.71
CA ILE A 8 12.47 -6.81 -3.94
C ILE A 8 12.32 -6.97 -5.45
N SER A 9 12.67 -8.13 -5.97
CA SER A 9 12.36 -8.51 -7.35
C SER A 9 11.95 -9.98 -7.42
N THR A 10 10.95 -10.28 -8.25
CA THR A 10 10.52 -11.66 -8.53
C THR A 10 10.40 -11.89 -10.03
N HIS A 11 10.63 -13.12 -10.46
CA HIS A 11 10.46 -13.54 -11.85
C HIS A 11 9.72 -14.85 -11.90
N GLY A 12 8.51 -14.83 -12.50
CA GLY A 12 7.62 -15.98 -12.65
C GLY A 12 7.29 -16.65 -11.31
N LEU A 13 7.28 -15.89 -10.19
CA LEU A 13 7.11 -16.46 -8.86
C LEU A 13 5.73 -17.09 -8.73
N THR A 14 5.71 -18.39 -8.42
CA THR A 14 4.48 -19.18 -8.42
C THR A 14 4.37 -20.01 -7.13
N LYS A 15 3.16 -20.06 -6.58
CA LYS A 15 2.83 -20.95 -5.46
C LYS A 15 1.56 -21.73 -5.72
N ARG A 16 1.73 -23.06 -5.79
CA ARG A 16 0.63 -24.03 -5.80
C ARG A 16 0.67 -24.87 -4.53
N TYR A 17 -0.40 -24.91 -3.79
CA TYR A 17 -0.52 -25.76 -2.60
C TYR A 17 -0.86 -27.21 -2.97
N ARG A 18 -0.61 -28.14 -2.04
CA ARG A 18 -0.83 -29.59 -2.26
C ARG A 18 -2.27 -29.94 -2.65
N GLY A 19 -3.25 -29.13 -2.25
CA GLY A 19 -4.66 -29.27 -2.65
C GLY A 19 -4.98 -28.78 -4.07
N GLY A 20 -3.97 -28.41 -4.88
CA GLY A 20 -4.15 -27.91 -6.26
C GLY A 20 -4.40 -26.42 -6.37
N GLN A 21 -4.72 -25.74 -5.27
CA GLN A 21 -4.97 -24.29 -5.25
C GLN A 21 -3.73 -23.52 -5.71
N LEU A 22 -3.89 -22.71 -6.75
CA LEU A 22 -2.88 -21.78 -7.26
C LEU A 22 -3.07 -20.43 -6.57
N ALA A 23 -2.21 -20.16 -5.59
CA ALA A 23 -2.32 -18.94 -4.78
C ALA A 23 -1.56 -17.75 -5.37
N VAL A 24 -0.47 -18.02 -6.10
CA VAL A 24 0.31 -17.02 -6.86
C VAL A 24 0.72 -17.65 -8.17
N ASP A 25 0.54 -16.94 -9.27
CA ASP A 25 0.72 -17.43 -10.63
C ASP A 25 1.59 -16.49 -11.46
N GLY A 26 2.87 -16.82 -11.62
CA GLY A 26 3.80 -16.14 -12.50
C GLY A 26 4.05 -14.66 -12.12
N LEU A 27 4.20 -14.35 -10.82
CA LEU A 27 4.34 -12.97 -10.34
C LEU A 27 5.72 -12.39 -10.69
N ASP A 28 5.72 -11.28 -11.46
CA ASP A 28 6.88 -10.45 -11.78
C ASP A 28 6.77 -9.10 -11.06
N LEU A 29 7.31 -9.02 -9.84
CA LEU A 29 7.21 -7.85 -8.96
C LEU A 29 8.55 -7.14 -8.87
N THR A 30 8.54 -5.80 -8.90
CA THR A 30 9.71 -4.96 -8.69
C THR A 30 9.39 -3.84 -7.69
N VAL A 31 10.13 -3.81 -6.57
CA VAL A 31 9.99 -2.81 -5.51
C VAL A 31 11.23 -1.92 -5.50
N PRO A 32 11.11 -0.62 -5.84
CA PRO A 32 12.24 0.32 -5.84
C PRO A 32 12.74 0.60 -4.41
N ARG A 33 14.05 0.80 -4.26
CA ARG A 33 14.66 1.22 -2.98
C ARG A 33 14.16 2.60 -2.55
N GLY A 34 13.91 2.81 -1.26
CA GLY A 34 13.46 4.07 -0.69
C GLY A 34 11.97 4.37 -0.94
N SER A 35 11.25 3.48 -1.62
CA SER A 35 9.80 3.65 -1.83
C SER A 35 8.98 3.23 -0.61
N VAL A 36 7.81 3.84 -0.46
CA VAL A 36 6.67 3.22 0.23
C VAL A 36 5.88 2.50 -0.84
N PHE A 37 5.96 1.18 -0.84
CA PHE A 37 5.37 0.33 -1.88
C PHE A 37 4.12 -0.37 -1.35
N GLY A 38 2.99 -0.10 -1.97
CA GLY A 38 1.70 -0.72 -1.68
C GLY A 38 1.48 -2.00 -2.49
N PHE A 39 1.15 -3.09 -1.83
CA PHE A 39 0.82 -4.36 -2.47
C PHE A 39 -0.68 -4.63 -2.29
N LEU A 40 -1.45 -4.26 -3.29
CA LEU A 40 -2.89 -4.09 -3.24
C LEU A 40 -3.62 -5.28 -3.86
N GLY A 41 -4.78 -5.62 -3.32
CA GLY A 41 -5.65 -6.65 -3.89
C GLY A 41 -6.71 -7.14 -2.90
N PRO A 42 -7.81 -7.73 -3.38
CA PRO A 42 -8.85 -8.28 -2.53
C PRO A 42 -8.32 -9.42 -1.63
N ASN A 43 -9.11 -9.80 -0.65
CA ASN A 43 -8.80 -10.96 0.19
C ASN A 43 -8.70 -12.22 -0.68
N GLY A 44 -7.70 -13.06 -0.41
CA GLY A 44 -7.46 -14.26 -1.22
C GLY A 44 -6.70 -14.01 -2.54
N SER A 45 -6.33 -12.78 -2.90
CA SER A 45 -5.58 -12.49 -4.15
C SER A 45 -4.13 -12.98 -4.15
N GLY A 46 -3.60 -13.49 -3.03
CA GLY A 46 -2.24 -14.04 -2.94
C GLY A 46 -1.22 -13.15 -2.23
N LYS A 47 -1.60 -12.00 -1.68
CA LYS A 47 -0.69 -11.04 -1.01
C LYS A 47 0.13 -11.67 0.11
N THR A 48 -0.53 -12.22 1.14
CA THR A 48 0.13 -12.87 2.27
C THR A 48 0.99 -14.06 1.83
N THR A 49 0.53 -14.85 0.84
CA THR A 49 1.32 -15.96 0.27
C THR A 49 2.61 -15.43 -0.38
N THR A 50 2.54 -14.34 -1.13
CA THR A 50 3.70 -13.69 -1.73
C THR A 50 4.67 -13.21 -0.64
N ILE A 51 4.17 -12.49 0.37
CA ILE A 51 4.98 -12.01 1.51
C ILE A 51 5.69 -13.19 2.20
N ARG A 52 4.99 -14.28 2.45
CA ARG A 52 5.60 -15.48 3.07
C ARG A 52 6.72 -16.09 2.20
N MET A 53 6.58 -16.10 0.87
CA MET A 53 7.66 -16.54 -0.03
C MET A 53 8.85 -15.58 0.00
N LEU A 54 8.61 -14.26 -0.04
CA LEU A 54 9.66 -13.24 0.04
C LEU A 54 10.44 -13.33 1.35
N MET A 55 9.77 -13.65 2.46
CA MET A 55 10.42 -13.82 3.77
C MET A 55 11.00 -15.23 4.00
N GLY A 56 10.89 -16.12 3.03
CA GLY A 56 11.40 -17.49 3.16
C GLY A 56 10.64 -18.36 4.15
N LEU A 57 9.41 -17.98 4.52
CA LEU A 57 8.53 -18.75 5.41
C LEU A 57 7.89 -19.94 4.70
N ILE A 58 7.72 -19.84 3.37
CA ILE A 58 7.30 -20.93 2.50
C ILE A 58 8.12 -20.92 1.22
N GLU A 59 8.35 -22.09 0.64
CA GLU A 59 9.05 -22.22 -0.64
C GLU A 59 8.11 -21.97 -1.82
N PRO A 60 8.57 -21.27 -2.87
CA PRO A 60 7.85 -21.18 -4.13
C PRO A 60 7.77 -22.56 -4.81
N THR A 61 6.75 -22.76 -5.63
CA THR A 61 6.63 -23.95 -6.49
C THR A 61 7.53 -23.82 -7.72
N SER A 62 7.63 -22.60 -8.27
CA SER A 62 8.52 -22.23 -9.37
C SER A 62 8.80 -20.74 -9.37
N GLY A 63 9.69 -20.28 -10.24
CA GLY A 63 10.14 -18.90 -10.31
C GLY A 63 11.22 -18.57 -9.29
N THR A 64 11.58 -17.28 -9.21
CA THR A 64 12.64 -16.79 -8.33
C THR A 64 12.22 -15.53 -7.60
N ALA A 65 12.79 -15.31 -6.41
CA ALA A 65 12.64 -14.08 -5.65
C ALA A 65 14.00 -13.60 -5.14
N ARG A 66 14.21 -12.29 -5.13
CA ARG A 66 15.34 -11.63 -4.49
C ARG A 66 14.83 -10.58 -3.52
N VAL A 67 15.48 -10.49 -2.37
CA VAL A 67 15.22 -9.46 -1.35
C VAL A 67 16.56 -8.87 -0.95
N LEU A 68 16.68 -7.54 -0.96
CA LEU A 68 17.94 -6.81 -0.75
C LEU A 68 19.08 -7.28 -1.70
N GLY A 69 18.72 -7.69 -2.91
CA GLY A 69 19.63 -8.23 -3.91
C GLY A 69 19.98 -9.71 -3.76
N GLU A 70 19.59 -10.35 -2.67
CA GLU A 70 19.93 -11.73 -2.33
C GLU A 70 18.84 -12.73 -2.71
N PRO A 71 19.19 -13.96 -3.16
CA PRO A 71 18.22 -14.97 -3.60
C PRO A 71 17.49 -15.62 -2.41
N MET A 72 16.15 -15.54 -2.42
CA MET A 72 15.30 -16.15 -1.40
C MET A 72 14.74 -17.51 -1.88
N PRO A 73 14.57 -18.50 -1.00
CA PRO A 73 14.81 -18.48 0.46
C PRO A 73 16.25 -18.80 0.87
N ARG A 74 17.17 -19.03 -0.07
CA ARG A 74 18.54 -19.49 0.23
C ARG A 74 19.31 -18.54 1.16
N ALA A 75 19.14 -17.23 0.98
CA ALA A 75 19.85 -16.19 1.74
C ALA A 75 19.08 -15.71 2.99
N VAL A 76 18.13 -16.47 3.51
CA VAL A 76 17.25 -16.06 4.62
C VAL A 76 18.05 -15.56 5.84
N ARG A 77 19.17 -16.21 6.17
CA ARG A 77 20.02 -15.85 7.32
C ARG A 77 20.75 -14.50 7.13
N THR A 78 21.04 -14.11 5.92
CA THR A 78 21.69 -12.84 5.58
C THR A 78 20.66 -11.71 5.45
N VAL A 79 19.49 -12.03 4.90
CA VAL A 79 18.45 -11.05 4.58
C VAL A 79 17.63 -10.66 5.82
N LEU A 80 17.10 -11.63 6.56
CA LEU A 80 16.13 -11.34 7.64
C LEU A 80 16.67 -10.42 8.75
N PRO A 81 17.96 -10.45 9.15
CA PRO A 81 18.48 -9.47 10.10
C PRO A 81 18.41 -8.00 9.63
N ARG A 82 18.24 -7.77 8.33
CA ARG A 82 18.10 -6.44 7.69
C ARG A 82 16.65 -6.06 7.40
N VAL A 83 15.70 -6.97 7.67
CA VAL A 83 14.27 -6.79 7.42
C VAL A 83 13.51 -6.71 8.73
N GLY A 84 12.69 -5.69 8.90
CA GLY A 84 11.64 -5.67 9.90
C GLY A 84 10.36 -6.24 9.30
N ALA A 85 9.65 -7.12 10.01
CA ALA A 85 8.44 -7.72 9.48
C ALA A 85 7.31 -7.76 10.50
N LEU A 86 6.08 -7.47 10.04
CA LEU A 86 4.83 -7.70 10.75
C LEU A 86 3.91 -8.46 9.78
N ILE A 87 3.78 -9.78 9.98
CA ILE A 87 3.02 -10.67 9.10
C ILE A 87 1.90 -11.31 9.92
N GLU A 88 0.66 -11.21 9.43
CA GLU A 88 -0.56 -11.79 10.08
C GLU A 88 -0.82 -11.25 11.50
N GLY A 89 -0.23 -10.12 11.84
CA GLY A 89 -0.41 -9.49 13.14
C GLY A 89 0.69 -9.81 14.16
N PRO A 90 0.65 -9.12 15.31
CA PRO A 90 1.71 -9.21 16.31
C PRO A 90 1.59 -10.48 17.17
N ALA A 91 2.62 -11.33 17.13
CA ALA A 91 2.73 -12.51 17.99
C ALA A 91 3.18 -12.13 19.40
N LEU A 92 2.26 -11.66 20.24
CA LEU A 92 2.56 -11.14 21.58
C LEU A 92 2.21 -12.15 22.69
N TYR A 93 3.03 -12.17 23.72
CA TYR A 93 2.72 -12.86 24.97
C TYR A 93 1.82 -11.99 25.82
N GLY A 94 0.53 -12.30 25.88
CA GLY A 94 -0.47 -11.48 26.57
C GLY A 94 -0.22 -11.28 28.06
N PHE A 95 0.48 -12.20 28.73
CA PHE A 95 0.83 -12.13 30.15
C PHE A 95 2.07 -11.26 30.44
N LEU A 96 2.88 -10.94 29.44
CA LEU A 96 4.01 -10.02 29.52
C LEU A 96 3.57 -8.57 29.32
N SER A 97 4.35 -7.63 29.85
CA SER A 97 4.19 -6.21 29.53
C SER A 97 4.60 -5.90 28.08
N GLY A 98 4.23 -4.72 27.57
CA GLY A 98 4.72 -4.27 26.28
C GLY A 98 6.24 -4.24 26.21
N ARG A 99 6.88 -3.71 27.26
CA ARG A 99 8.35 -3.68 27.40
C ARG A 99 8.95 -5.08 27.40
N ASP A 100 8.38 -6.01 28.18
CA ASP A 100 8.95 -7.38 28.30
C ASP A 100 8.78 -8.17 27.01
N ASN A 101 7.70 -7.96 26.26
CA ASN A 101 7.56 -8.49 24.90
C ASN A 101 8.72 -8.04 24.00
N LEU A 102 9.01 -6.73 23.97
CA LEU A 102 10.10 -6.20 23.14
C LEU A 102 11.48 -6.67 23.62
N LEU A 103 11.72 -6.75 24.92
CA LEU A 103 12.95 -7.33 25.48
C LEU A 103 13.15 -8.78 25.02
N ARG A 104 12.06 -9.54 24.92
CA ARG A 104 12.10 -10.93 24.43
C ARG A 104 12.42 -10.98 22.95
N TYR A 105 11.81 -10.13 22.13
CA TYR A 105 12.12 -10.04 20.70
C TYR A 105 13.58 -9.64 20.47
N ASP A 106 14.07 -8.60 21.17
CA ASP A 106 15.47 -8.18 21.09
C ASP A 106 16.44 -9.29 21.48
N SER A 107 16.07 -10.09 22.51
CA SER A 107 16.91 -11.23 22.96
C SER A 107 16.97 -12.39 21.97
N ALA A 108 15.99 -12.50 21.09
CA ALA A 108 15.95 -13.53 20.05
C ALA A 108 16.83 -13.17 18.84
N ASP A 109 17.26 -11.92 18.70
CA ASP A 109 18.18 -11.50 17.64
C ASP A 109 19.63 -11.74 18.07
N PRO A 110 20.35 -12.72 17.46
CA PRO A 110 21.72 -13.06 17.87
C PRO A 110 22.72 -11.93 17.55
N THR A 111 22.33 -10.96 16.75
CA THR A 111 23.19 -9.83 16.35
C THR A 111 22.97 -8.59 17.23
N ALA A 112 22.04 -8.64 18.20
CA ALA A 112 21.73 -7.54 19.09
C ALA A 112 22.75 -7.42 20.23
N ASP A 113 23.31 -6.19 20.44
CA ASP A 113 24.16 -5.92 21.61
C ASP A 113 23.30 -5.91 22.90
N PRO A 114 23.54 -6.82 23.85
CA PRO A 114 22.79 -6.87 25.11
C PRO A 114 22.92 -5.58 25.95
N ARG A 115 24.00 -4.83 25.79
CA ARG A 115 24.29 -3.62 26.59
C ARG A 115 23.34 -2.47 26.27
N THR A 116 22.93 -2.36 25.00
CA THR A 116 22.04 -1.28 24.53
C THR A 116 20.57 -1.72 24.43
N ARG A 117 20.24 -2.94 24.79
CA ARG A 117 18.88 -3.53 24.70
C ARG A 117 17.79 -2.66 25.31
N ARG A 118 18.01 -2.16 26.54
CA ARG A 118 17.01 -1.34 27.26
C ARG A 118 16.76 -0.01 26.56
N ALA A 119 17.83 0.61 26.04
CA ALA A 119 17.72 1.85 25.28
C ALA A 119 16.91 1.61 23.98
N ARG A 120 17.29 0.61 23.18
CA ARG A 120 16.55 0.26 21.94
C ARG A 120 15.08 -0.01 22.19
N VAL A 121 14.75 -0.77 23.23
CA VAL A 121 13.35 -1.04 23.58
C VAL A 121 12.62 0.24 24.00
N GLY A 122 13.27 1.15 24.73
CA GLY A 122 12.71 2.44 25.05
C GLY A 122 12.41 3.27 23.80
N GLU A 123 13.40 3.45 22.93
CA GLU A 123 13.28 4.16 21.65
C GLU A 123 12.20 3.58 20.74
N ALA A 124 12.11 2.24 20.65
CA ALA A 124 11.08 1.59 19.85
C ALA A 124 9.66 1.85 20.40
N LEU A 125 9.50 1.85 21.74
CA LEU A 125 8.23 2.18 22.38
C LEU A 125 7.84 3.66 22.19
N ASP A 126 8.81 4.56 22.28
CA ASP A 126 8.61 6.01 22.04
C ASP A 126 8.18 6.24 20.59
N ARG A 127 8.84 5.62 19.63
CA ARG A 127 8.57 5.72 18.20
C ARG A 127 7.13 5.37 17.83
N VAL A 128 6.54 4.41 18.54
CA VAL A 128 5.15 3.96 18.29
C VAL A 128 4.14 4.56 19.28
N GLY A 129 4.57 5.51 20.13
CA GLY A 129 3.71 6.18 21.10
C GLY A 129 3.19 5.26 22.23
N LEU A 130 3.96 4.25 22.62
CA LEU A 130 3.58 3.28 23.67
C LEU A 130 4.43 3.40 24.95
N ALA A 131 5.28 4.43 25.09
CA ALA A 131 6.14 4.61 26.26
C ALA A 131 5.35 4.64 27.58
N ALA A 132 4.26 5.42 27.65
CA ALA A 132 3.40 5.51 28.83
C ALA A 132 2.69 4.19 29.19
N ALA A 133 2.46 3.33 28.21
CA ALA A 133 1.80 2.03 28.40
C ALA A 133 2.80 0.86 28.52
N ALA A 134 4.11 1.10 28.49
CA ALA A 134 5.15 0.08 28.39
C ALA A 134 5.08 -1.00 29.47
N SER A 135 4.68 -0.67 30.70
CA SER A 135 4.54 -1.60 31.83
C SER A 135 3.22 -2.37 31.87
N LYS A 136 2.21 -1.94 31.08
CA LYS A 136 0.89 -2.58 31.02
C LYS A 136 1.00 -3.93 30.29
N LYS A 137 0.30 -4.96 30.78
CA LYS A 137 0.28 -6.29 30.14
C LYS A 137 -0.36 -6.23 28.74
N ALA A 138 0.24 -6.90 27.76
CA ALA A 138 -0.20 -6.87 26.37
C ALA A 138 -1.63 -7.39 26.15
N ARG A 139 -2.15 -8.29 27.03
CA ARG A 139 -3.56 -8.70 27.00
C ARG A 139 -4.55 -7.56 27.22
N ALA A 140 -4.12 -6.49 27.92
CA ALA A 140 -4.94 -5.32 28.22
C ALA A 140 -4.73 -4.17 27.19
N TYR A 141 -3.98 -4.41 26.12
CA TYR A 141 -3.83 -3.47 25.01
C TYR A 141 -5.04 -3.55 24.08
N SER A 142 -5.44 -2.39 23.54
CA SER A 142 -6.35 -2.36 22.39
C SER A 142 -5.72 -3.01 21.17
N LEU A 143 -6.50 -3.30 20.13
CA LEU A 143 -5.98 -3.85 18.89
C LEU A 143 -4.90 -2.93 18.30
N GLY A 144 -5.16 -1.63 18.22
CA GLY A 144 -4.19 -0.64 17.73
C GLY A 144 -2.91 -0.57 18.56
N MET A 145 -3.00 -0.70 19.89
CA MET A 145 -1.81 -0.79 20.73
C MET A 145 -1.02 -2.08 20.47
N LYS A 146 -1.69 -3.19 20.20
CA LYS A 146 -1.02 -4.45 19.85
C LYS A 146 -0.32 -4.33 18.49
N GLN A 147 -0.98 -3.76 17.48
CA GLN A 147 -0.37 -3.52 16.17
C GLN A 147 0.87 -2.62 16.30
N ARG A 148 0.77 -1.51 17.01
CA ARG A 148 1.92 -0.63 17.26
C ARG A 148 3.05 -1.33 18.02
N LEU A 149 2.74 -2.21 18.97
CA LEU A 149 3.77 -3.00 19.65
C LEU A 149 4.45 -4.00 18.71
N GLY A 150 3.71 -4.60 17.77
CA GLY A 150 4.26 -5.42 16.69
C GLY A 150 5.19 -4.64 15.77
N LEU A 151 4.80 -3.41 15.39
CA LEU A 151 5.68 -2.51 14.64
C LEU A 151 6.92 -2.12 15.45
N ALA A 152 6.79 -1.83 16.75
CA ALA A 152 7.94 -1.58 17.62
C ALA A 152 8.93 -2.77 17.63
N ALA A 153 8.43 -4.01 17.61
CA ALA A 153 9.27 -5.19 17.50
C ALA A 153 10.04 -5.25 16.17
N ALA A 154 9.38 -4.90 15.06
CA ALA A 154 10.04 -4.82 13.75
C ALA A 154 11.10 -3.71 13.67
N LEU A 155 10.94 -2.65 14.49
CA LEU A 155 11.78 -1.44 14.52
C LEU A 155 12.81 -1.43 15.64
N LEU A 156 13.01 -2.52 16.38
CA LEU A 156 14.03 -2.61 17.44
C LEU A 156 15.44 -2.27 16.96
N ARG A 157 15.69 -2.36 15.66
CA ARG A 157 16.97 -2.02 15.03
C ARG A 157 16.72 -1.30 13.71
N PRO A 158 17.70 -0.52 13.20
CA PRO A 158 17.65 0.00 11.84
C PRO A 158 17.45 -1.15 10.84
N ARG A 159 16.56 -0.98 9.89
CA ARG A 159 16.23 -1.95 8.85
C ARG A 159 16.32 -1.31 7.47
N ASP A 160 16.81 -2.07 6.50
CA ASP A 160 16.84 -1.62 5.10
C ASP A 160 15.46 -1.74 4.43
N LEU A 161 14.66 -2.69 4.93
CA LEU A 161 13.32 -3.00 4.44
C LEU A 161 12.38 -3.28 5.61
N LEU A 162 11.18 -2.72 5.55
CA LEU A 162 10.07 -3.04 6.44
C LEU A 162 8.95 -3.70 5.63
N VAL A 163 8.51 -4.88 6.05
CA VAL A 163 7.42 -5.64 5.42
C VAL A 163 6.24 -5.72 6.36
N LEU A 164 5.10 -5.16 5.95
CA LEU A 164 3.89 -5.05 6.75
C LEU A 164 2.71 -5.70 6.02
N ASP A 165 2.18 -6.76 6.60
CA ASP A 165 0.99 -7.44 6.05
C ASP A 165 -0.27 -6.92 6.74
N GLU A 166 -1.10 -6.15 6.00
CA GLU A 166 -2.36 -5.55 6.45
C GLU A 166 -2.21 -4.78 7.80
N PRO A 167 -1.27 -3.81 7.92
CA PRO A 167 -0.90 -3.23 9.21
C PRO A 167 -2.02 -2.41 9.88
N THR A 168 -3.01 -1.99 9.12
CA THR A 168 -4.15 -1.15 9.56
C THR A 168 -5.43 -1.95 9.77
N ASN A 169 -5.43 -3.24 9.43
CA ASN A 169 -6.62 -4.07 9.48
C ASN A 169 -7.24 -4.11 10.90
N GLY A 170 -8.54 -3.81 10.98
CA GLY A 170 -9.30 -3.80 12.22
C GLY A 170 -8.99 -2.62 13.16
N LEU A 171 -8.28 -1.59 12.69
CA LEU A 171 -8.05 -0.37 13.44
C LEU A 171 -9.19 0.64 13.23
N ASP A 172 -9.39 1.47 14.24
CA ASP A 172 -10.23 2.66 14.11
C ASP A 172 -9.53 3.74 13.24
N PRO A 173 -10.27 4.75 12.76
CA PRO A 173 -9.69 5.80 11.89
C PRO A 173 -8.51 6.55 12.52
N GLN A 174 -8.44 6.65 13.85
CA GLN A 174 -7.31 7.27 14.54
C GLN A 174 -6.08 6.36 14.47
N GLY A 175 -6.23 5.07 14.78
CA GLY A 175 -5.14 4.09 14.71
C GLY A 175 -4.57 3.97 13.30
N MET A 176 -5.43 4.00 12.28
CA MET A 176 -5.00 4.03 10.87
C MET A 176 -4.14 5.26 10.56
N ARG A 177 -4.55 6.46 11.01
CA ARG A 177 -3.75 7.69 10.83
C ARG A 177 -2.39 7.61 11.52
N GLU A 178 -2.34 7.05 12.72
CA GLU A 178 -1.10 6.88 13.49
C GLU A 178 -0.11 5.95 12.77
N ILE A 179 -0.58 4.79 12.25
CA ILE A 179 0.23 3.86 11.46
C ILE A 179 0.74 4.53 10.17
N ARG A 180 -0.13 5.25 9.46
CA ARG A 180 0.26 5.98 8.24
C ARG A 180 1.34 7.04 8.51
N SER A 181 1.19 7.80 9.58
CA SER A 181 2.19 8.79 9.99
C SER A 181 3.54 8.14 10.30
N LEU A 182 3.52 7.00 11.01
CA LEU A 182 4.72 6.23 11.30
C LEU A 182 5.40 5.71 10.03
N VAL A 183 4.64 5.12 9.09
CA VAL A 183 5.18 4.63 7.82
C VAL A 183 5.86 5.76 7.02
N ARG A 184 5.21 6.93 6.94
CA ARG A 184 5.80 8.10 6.27
C ARG A 184 7.09 8.57 6.93
N SER A 185 7.13 8.61 8.27
CA SER A 185 8.34 8.98 9.02
C SER A 185 9.49 8.01 8.73
N LEU A 186 9.23 6.71 8.72
CA LEU A 186 10.22 5.68 8.42
C LEU A 186 10.78 5.80 7.00
N ALA A 187 9.92 6.09 6.04
CA ALA A 187 10.33 6.34 4.66
C ALA A 187 11.18 7.60 4.52
N ALA A 188 10.83 8.67 5.23
CA ALA A 188 11.62 9.89 5.28
C ALA A 188 13.03 9.67 5.89
N ASP A 189 13.16 8.71 6.81
CA ASP A 189 14.43 8.24 7.36
C ASP A 189 15.22 7.32 6.39
N GLY A 190 14.71 7.07 5.18
CA GLY A 190 15.36 6.25 4.14
C GLY A 190 15.06 4.76 4.18
N THR A 191 14.17 4.28 5.05
CA THR A 191 13.73 2.89 5.10
C THR A 191 12.78 2.59 3.94
N THR A 192 13.03 1.54 3.16
CA THR A 192 12.04 1.06 2.18
C THR A 192 10.91 0.35 2.93
N VAL A 193 9.66 0.70 2.61
CA VAL A 193 8.48 0.06 3.23
C VAL A 193 7.69 -0.67 2.15
N PHE A 194 7.45 -1.96 2.37
CA PHE A 194 6.55 -2.79 1.56
C PHE A 194 5.35 -3.16 2.43
N LEU A 195 4.18 -2.69 2.07
CA LEU A 195 2.97 -2.95 2.83
C LEU A 195 1.87 -3.54 1.94
N SER A 196 1.15 -4.54 2.45
CA SER A 196 -0.06 -5.03 1.81
C SER A 196 -1.29 -4.31 2.36
N SER A 197 -2.28 -4.09 1.51
CA SER A 197 -3.61 -3.61 1.91
C SER A 197 -4.68 -4.11 0.93
N HIS A 198 -5.91 -4.18 1.40
CA HIS A 198 -7.09 -4.35 0.56
C HIS A 198 -7.84 -3.01 0.40
N LEU A 199 -7.35 -1.91 1.00
CA LEU A 199 -7.95 -0.58 0.96
C LEU A 199 -7.16 0.33 0.02
N LEU A 200 -7.80 0.75 -1.06
CA LEU A 200 -7.23 1.63 -2.08
C LEU A 200 -6.84 3.00 -1.53
N ASP A 201 -7.74 3.61 -0.75
CA ASP A 201 -7.50 4.91 -0.10
C ASP A 201 -6.24 4.93 0.76
N GLU A 202 -5.90 3.81 1.40
CA GLU A 202 -4.67 3.73 2.20
C GLU A 202 -3.43 3.80 1.33
N ILE A 203 -3.45 3.10 0.19
CA ILE A 203 -2.33 3.08 -0.75
C ILE A 203 -2.14 4.47 -1.37
N GLU A 204 -3.21 5.12 -1.81
CA GLU A 204 -3.14 6.48 -2.36
C GLU A 204 -2.59 7.50 -1.36
N GLN A 205 -2.94 7.36 -0.08
CA GLN A 205 -2.52 8.31 0.93
C GLN A 205 -1.07 8.14 1.40
N VAL A 206 -0.48 6.95 1.30
CA VAL A 206 0.81 6.65 1.95
C VAL A 206 1.88 6.23 0.98
N CYS A 207 1.51 5.53 -0.11
CA CYS A 207 2.46 4.89 -0.99
C CYS A 207 2.93 5.81 -2.11
N THR A 208 4.19 5.64 -2.50
CA THR A 208 4.78 6.28 -3.70
C THR A 208 4.63 5.38 -4.93
N HIS A 209 4.63 4.07 -4.70
CA HIS A 209 4.48 3.04 -5.75
C HIS A 209 3.48 2.00 -5.27
N ALA A 210 2.83 1.33 -6.20
CA ALA A 210 1.94 0.23 -5.89
C ALA A 210 2.02 -0.87 -6.95
N ALA A 211 1.58 -2.06 -6.54
CA ALA A 211 1.26 -3.18 -7.42
C ALA A 211 -0.13 -3.71 -7.06
N VAL A 212 -0.91 -4.01 -8.07
CA VAL A 212 -2.28 -4.51 -7.92
C VAL A 212 -2.32 -5.99 -8.28
N MET A 213 -2.83 -6.79 -7.35
CA MET A 213 -3.03 -8.22 -7.55
C MET A 213 -4.51 -8.59 -7.64
N SER A 214 -4.82 -9.51 -8.54
CA SER A 214 -6.11 -10.20 -8.57
C SER A 214 -5.88 -11.68 -8.89
N ARG A 215 -6.59 -12.57 -8.19
CA ARG A 215 -6.59 -14.03 -8.45
C ARG A 215 -5.20 -14.66 -8.62
N GLY A 216 -4.24 -14.23 -7.79
CA GLY A 216 -2.86 -14.73 -7.80
C GLY A 216 -1.94 -14.11 -8.83
N ARG A 217 -2.41 -13.18 -9.66
CA ARG A 217 -1.63 -12.54 -10.74
C ARG A 217 -1.44 -11.05 -10.49
N LEU A 218 -0.33 -10.53 -10.98
CA LEU A 218 -0.08 -9.10 -11.07
C LEU A 218 -0.91 -8.52 -12.23
N ILE A 219 -1.70 -7.50 -11.94
CA ILE A 219 -2.48 -6.77 -12.94
C ILE A 219 -1.67 -5.59 -13.47
N THR A 220 -1.11 -4.79 -12.55
CA THR A 220 -0.29 -3.62 -12.88
C THR A 220 0.65 -3.29 -11.74
N GLN A 221 1.73 -2.55 -12.01
CA GLN A 221 2.61 -1.97 -11.00
C GLN A 221 3.26 -0.67 -11.53
N GLY A 222 3.53 0.26 -10.61
CA GLY A 222 4.18 1.52 -10.96
C GLY A 222 4.04 2.59 -9.88
N PRO A 223 4.43 3.85 -10.16
CA PRO A 223 4.14 4.99 -9.31
C PRO A 223 2.63 5.15 -9.12
N VAL A 224 2.19 5.45 -7.89
CA VAL A 224 0.76 5.59 -7.57
C VAL A 224 0.08 6.62 -8.45
N ASP A 225 0.73 7.76 -8.69
CA ASP A 225 0.19 8.82 -9.56
C ASP A 225 0.02 8.37 -11.02
N ALA A 226 0.80 7.39 -11.48
CA ALA A 226 0.68 6.83 -12.83
C ALA A 226 -0.35 5.71 -12.92
N LEU A 227 -0.63 5.02 -11.81
CA LEU A 227 -1.63 3.96 -11.71
C LEU A 227 -3.04 4.52 -11.49
N ALA A 228 -3.16 5.64 -10.77
CA ALA A 228 -4.39 6.39 -10.72
C ALA A 228 -4.72 6.85 -12.14
N ALA A 229 -5.90 6.50 -12.64
CA ALA A 229 -6.32 6.90 -13.97
C ALA A 229 -6.22 8.43 -14.12
N ARG A 230 -6.06 8.92 -15.35
CA ARG A 230 -5.92 10.35 -15.66
C ARG A 230 -7.03 11.14 -14.98
N SER A 231 -6.67 12.30 -14.44
CA SER A 231 -7.68 13.21 -13.90
C SER A 231 -8.71 13.52 -15.00
N ARG A 232 -9.98 13.30 -14.70
CA ARG A 232 -11.08 13.60 -15.61
C ARG A 232 -11.68 14.96 -15.27
N LEU A 233 -12.06 15.71 -16.26
CA LEU A 233 -12.89 16.89 -16.05
C LEU A 233 -14.24 16.47 -15.49
N ALA A 234 -14.73 17.15 -14.46
CA ALA A 234 -16.04 16.94 -13.89
C ALA A 234 -16.82 18.25 -13.85
N VAL A 235 -18.02 18.25 -14.42
CA VAL A 235 -18.92 19.38 -14.45
C VAL A 235 -20.28 18.97 -13.89
N THR A 236 -20.69 19.60 -12.81
CA THR A 236 -22.04 19.39 -12.23
C THR A 236 -22.98 20.46 -12.76
N THR A 237 -24.04 20.07 -13.45
CA THR A 237 -24.96 20.96 -14.12
C THR A 237 -26.34 20.33 -14.32
N PRO A 238 -27.44 21.11 -14.35
CA PRO A 238 -28.73 20.61 -14.80
C PRO A 238 -28.81 20.51 -16.36
N ASP A 239 -27.86 21.11 -17.09
CA ASP A 239 -27.87 21.22 -18.55
C ASP A 239 -26.89 20.21 -19.17
N THR A 240 -27.02 18.92 -18.82
CA THR A 240 -26.07 17.88 -19.17
C THR A 240 -25.88 17.68 -20.68
N ALA A 241 -26.95 17.70 -21.47
CA ALA A 241 -26.88 17.48 -22.91
C ALA A 241 -26.09 18.58 -23.64
N ASP A 242 -26.32 19.84 -23.26
CA ASP A 242 -25.57 20.97 -23.82
C ASP A 242 -24.13 20.98 -23.35
N THR A 243 -23.89 20.59 -22.10
CA THR A 243 -22.53 20.43 -21.54
C THR A 243 -21.73 19.42 -22.33
N VAL A 244 -22.27 18.21 -22.57
CA VAL A 244 -21.64 17.18 -23.40
C VAL A 244 -21.29 17.70 -24.79
N ARG A 245 -22.23 18.42 -25.45
CA ARG A 245 -21.98 18.98 -26.77
C ARG A 245 -20.82 19.98 -26.77
N VAL A 246 -20.83 20.95 -25.84
CA VAL A 246 -19.78 21.97 -25.74
C VAL A 246 -18.42 21.37 -25.36
N LEU A 247 -18.38 20.47 -24.41
CA LEU A 247 -17.13 19.80 -24.02
C LEU A 247 -16.53 18.97 -25.16
N LYS A 248 -17.38 18.33 -25.96
CA LYS A 248 -16.95 17.62 -27.18
C LYS A 248 -16.35 18.54 -28.22
N GLU A 249 -16.95 19.72 -28.44
CA GLU A 249 -16.41 20.76 -29.33
C GLU A 249 -15.06 21.31 -28.86
N LEU A 250 -14.82 21.30 -27.54
CA LEU A 250 -13.54 21.67 -26.88
C LEU A 250 -12.52 20.56 -26.84
N GLY A 251 -12.78 19.38 -27.43
CA GLY A 251 -11.84 18.26 -27.54
C GLY A 251 -11.83 17.33 -26.34
N VAL A 252 -12.77 17.44 -25.40
CA VAL A 252 -12.93 16.50 -24.31
C VAL A 252 -13.51 15.19 -24.86
N THR A 253 -12.90 14.07 -24.51
CA THR A 253 -13.27 12.72 -24.96
C THR A 253 -13.84 11.88 -23.80
N ASP A 254 -14.34 10.68 -24.10
CA ASP A 254 -14.88 9.72 -23.12
C ASP A 254 -15.90 10.35 -22.15
N LEU A 255 -16.82 11.16 -22.72
CA LEU A 255 -17.82 11.87 -21.95
C LEU A 255 -18.90 10.92 -21.41
N GLU A 256 -19.08 10.95 -20.10
CA GLU A 256 -20.08 10.18 -19.35
C GLU A 256 -21.00 11.14 -18.58
N THR A 257 -22.26 10.76 -18.44
CA THR A 257 -23.25 11.54 -17.68
C THR A 257 -23.91 10.65 -16.62
N THR A 258 -23.90 11.11 -15.39
CA THR A 258 -24.56 10.44 -14.27
C THR A 258 -25.97 10.98 -14.02
N ALA A 259 -26.81 10.22 -13.33
CA ALA A 259 -28.22 10.57 -13.07
C ALA A 259 -28.39 11.83 -12.20
N ASP A 260 -27.38 12.21 -11.41
CA ASP A 260 -27.35 13.39 -10.53
C ASP A 260 -26.93 14.69 -11.26
N GLY A 261 -26.74 14.64 -12.58
CA GLY A 261 -26.42 15.82 -13.40
C GLY A 261 -24.93 16.15 -13.45
N LYS A 262 -24.06 15.17 -13.24
CA LYS A 262 -22.62 15.29 -13.40
C LYS A 262 -22.19 14.77 -14.77
N VAL A 263 -21.38 15.55 -15.48
CA VAL A 263 -20.73 15.17 -16.74
C VAL A 263 -19.23 15.06 -16.48
N THR A 264 -18.64 13.91 -16.81
CA THR A 264 -17.19 13.69 -16.72
C THR A 264 -16.61 13.39 -18.08
N GLY A 265 -15.32 13.71 -18.30
CA GLY A 265 -14.65 13.43 -19.56
C GLY A 265 -13.13 13.61 -19.46
N ASP A 266 -12.41 13.01 -20.40
CA ASP A 266 -10.96 13.05 -20.47
C ASP A 266 -10.50 14.28 -21.24
N LEU A 267 -9.58 15.05 -20.64
CA LEU A 267 -8.96 16.20 -21.31
C LEU A 267 -8.02 15.74 -22.43
N PRO A 268 -7.92 16.48 -23.55
CA PRO A 268 -6.93 16.18 -24.56
C PRO A 268 -5.51 16.25 -23.98
N PRO A 269 -4.61 15.32 -24.39
CA PRO A 269 -3.28 15.22 -23.79
C PRO A 269 -2.33 16.37 -24.19
N ASP A 270 -2.55 17.01 -25.35
CA ASP A 270 -1.70 18.09 -25.87
C ASP A 270 -2.42 18.94 -26.92
N PRO A 271 -2.54 20.27 -26.74
CA PRO A 271 -2.29 20.97 -25.47
C PRO A 271 -3.40 20.67 -24.43
N VAL A 272 -3.03 20.58 -23.17
CA VAL A 272 -4.03 20.50 -22.08
C VAL A 272 -4.71 21.86 -21.96
N PRO A 273 -6.04 21.97 -22.15
CA PRO A 273 -6.75 23.24 -22.06
C PRO A 273 -6.66 23.83 -20.64
N ASP A 274 -6.61 25.16 -20.56
CA ASP A 274 -6.78 25.82 -19.25
C ASP A 274 -8.21 25.56 -18.74
N LEU A 275 -8.30 25.12 -17.49
CA LEU A 275 -9.59 24.88 -16.84
C LEU A 275 -10.45 26.14 -16.75
N ALA A 276 -9.82 27.32 -16.59
CA ALA A 276 -10.54 28.59 -16.59
C ALA A 276 -11.19 28.89 -17.94
N ASP A 277 -10.50 28.61 -19.04
CA ASP A 277 -11.02 28.80 -20.40
C ASP A 277 -12.17 27.82 -20.69
N LEU A 278 -12.04 26.57 -20.26
CA LEU A 278 -13.11 25.58 -20.38
C LEU A 278 -14.38 26.01 -19.61
N ASN A 279 -14.19 26.47 -18.36
CA ASN A 279 -15.32 26.97 -17.57
C ASN A 279 -15.95 28.21 -18.19
N ALA A 280 -15.14 29.16 -18.67
CA ALA A 280 -15.63 30.37 -19.37
C ALA A 280 -16.44 30.03 -20.63
N ALA A 281 -16.00 29.03 -21.41
CA ALA A 281 -16.72 28.58 -22.60
C ALA A 281 -18.08 27.96 -22.26
N LEU A 282 -18.15 27.13 -21.18
CA LEU A 282 -19.42 26.57 -20.71
C LEU A 282 -20.40 27.65 -20.27
N VAL A 283 -19.94 28.66 -19.50
CA VAL A 283 -20.76 29.78 -19.04
C VAL A 283 -21.22 30.65 -20.24
N ALA A 284 -20.32 30.92 -21.21
CA ALA A 284 -20.64 31.65 -22.42
C ALA A 284 -21.68 30.94 -23.29
N ALA A 285 -21.71 29.60 -23.27
CA ALA A 285 -22.74 28.80 -23.93
C ALA A 285 -24.07 28.75 -23.16
N GLY A 286 -24.20 29.49 -22.05
CA GLY A 286 -25.43 29.56 -21.25
C GLY A 286 -25.65 28.39 -20.30
N ILE A 287 -24.64 27.55 -20.09
CA ILE A 287 -24.71 26.38 -19.20
C ILE A 287 -24.63 26.81 -17.72
N ARG A 288 -25.54 26.32 -16.91
CA ARG A 288 -25.60 26.60 -15.47
C ARG A 288 -24.64 25.71 -14.69
N VAL A 289 -23.38 26.09 -14.62
CA VAL A 289 -22.34 25.35 -13.92
C VAL A 289 -22.54 25.48 -12.41
N ARG A 290 -22.77 24.35 -11.73
CA ARG A 290 -22.89 24.25 -10.25
C ARG A 290 -21.60 23.78 -9.58
N GLY A 291 -20.81 22.99 -10.30
CA GLY A 291 -19.49 22.51 -9.88
C GLY A 291 -18.61 22.29 -11.09
N PHE A 292 -17.32 22.61 -10.97
CA PHE A 292 -16.35 22.49 -12.05
C PHE A 292 -14.97 22.18 -11.46
N GLY A 293 -14.30 21.15 -11.94
CA GLY A 293 -12.96 20.81 -11.48
C GLY A 293 -12.42 19.54 -12.13
N LEU A 294 -11.19 19.21 -11.77
CA LEU A 294 -10.62 17.90 -12.10
C LEU A 294 -10.92 16.93 -10.97
N GLU A 295 -11.52 15.81 -11.31
CA GLU A 295 -11.59 14.66 -10.42
C GLU A 295 -10.47 13.71 -10.79
N ARG A 296 -9.66 13.36 -9.79
CA ARG A 296 -8.73 12.26 -9.96
C ARG A 296 -9.55 10.98 -9.99
N ALA A 297 -9.43 10.23 -11.07
CA ALA A 297 -9.92 8.87 -11.05
C ALA A 297 -9.17 8.13 -9.93
N SER A 298 -9.90 7.47 -9.07
CA SER A 298 -9.33 6.70 -7.98
C SER A 298 -8.60 5.47 -8.52
N LEU A 299 -7.67 4.92 -7.73
CA LEU A 299 -7.14 3.57 -8.03
C LEU A 299 -8.25 2.53 -8.14
N GLU A 300 -9.42 2.78 -7.52
CA GLU A 300 -10.61 1.93 -7.61
C GLU A 300 -11.20 1.93 -9.02
N ASP A 301 -11.35 3.12 -9.63
CA ASP A 301 -11.81 3.22 -11.01
C ASP A 301 -10.85 2.53 -11.98
N ALA A 302 -9.54 2.69 -11.76
CA ALA A 302 -8.52 2.01 -12.55
C ALA A 302 -8.56 0.49 -12.35
N PHE A 303 -8.80 0.02 -11.12
CA PHE A 303 -8.94 -1.40 -10.82
C PHE A 303 -10.19 -1.99 -11.47
N LEU A 304 -11.34 -1.32 -11.36
CA LEU A 304 -12.60 -1.72 -11.99
C LEU A 304 -12.45 -1.83 -13.52
N ALA A 305 -11.79 -0.85 -14.14
CA ALA A 305 -11.53 -0.86 -15.58
C ALA A 305 -10.64 -2.03 -16.02
N LEU A 306 -9.66 -2.44 -15.19
CA LEU A 306 -8.70 -3.49 -15.51
C LEU A 306 -9.21 -4.91 -15.19
N THR A 307 -10.08 -5.06 -14.20
CA THR A 307 -10.52 -6.38 -13.71
C THR A 307 -11.97 -6.70 -14.08
N GLY A 308 -12.77 -5.71 -14.39
CA GLY A 308 -14.22 -5.85 -14.59
C GLY A 308 -15.02 -6.19 -13.31
N GLU A 309 -14.36 -6.23 -12.15
CA GLU A 309 -14.94 -6.61 -10.87
C GLU A 309 -14.53 -5.60 -9.78
N GLY A 310 -15.49 -5.21 -8.93
CA GLY A 310 -15.21 -4.35 -7.77
C GLY A 310 -14.31 -5.03 -6.74
N PHE A 311 -13.65 -4.23 -5.92
CA PHE A 311 -12.72 -4.70 -4.88
C PHE A 311 -13.38 -5.58 -3.81
N ASP A 312 -14.70 -5.46 -3.64
CA ASP A 312 -15.49 -6.14 -2.60
C ASP A 312 -16.00 -7.54 -2.98
N VAL A 313 -15.70 -8.03 -4.18
CA VAL A 313 -16.17 -9.35 -4.64
C VAL A 313 -15.16 -10.44 -4.31
N ALA A 314 -15.10 -10.81 -3.05
CA ALA A 314 -14.61 -12.11 -2.62
C ALA A 314 -15.75 -12.83 -1.88
N GLY A 315 -16.51 -13.62 -2.67
CA GLY A 315 -17.40 -14.66 -2.13
C GLY A 315 -16.61 -15.85 -1.64
#